data_bbf656c20c882894ce25ed14f7684089
#
_entry.id   bbf656c20c882894ce25ed14f7684089
#
_cell.length_a   1.000
_cell.length_b   1.000
_cell.length_c   1.000
_cell.angle_alpha   90.00
_cell.angle_beta   90.00
_cell.angle_gamma   90.00
#
_symmetry.space_group_name_H-M   'P 1'
#
loop_
_entity.id
_entity.type
_entity.pdbx_description
1 polymer ?
#
loop_
_entity_poly.entity_id
_entity_poly.type
_entity_poly.pdbx_seq_one_letter_code
_entity_poly.pdbx_strand_id
1 'polypeptide(L)'
;MAQTTSEPPTLRHPIADALAARAPWQPATLTRVLTGISGAVRSVSAAIDGVERTWHDLAVRSLHETGAIPHRPDGARAEPPADRPPIWVVLGDSTAQGIGASSLDHGWVPRIDAALADAGRRHAVINLSRSGAHSTHVIDEQLPLLDHLPYAPSLVTICVGANDLMRNPYPPQLARRLQRLVAAAPSGTVISTLPAPRFSPTGLHVNRAIRNAAEEHGHLVAELGPHLVGPRKGLAADRFHPNDAGYGAWVRAFAEPLGIDADLVPVRGTFTSLVRAPAMRGTRASD
;
A
#
# COMPACT_ATOMS: atom_id res chain seq x y z
N MET A 1 -17.00 -31.05 -36.54
CA MET A 1 -16.33 -29.73 -36.47
C MET A 1 -16.17 -29.42 -34.98
N ALA A 2 -14.96 -29.48 -34.42
CA ALA A 2 -14.72 -29.17 -33.04
C ALA A 2 -14.59 -27.66 -32.89
N GLN A 3 -15.47 -27.04 -32.11
CA GLN A 3 -15.32 -25.64 -31.69
C GLN A 3 -14.21 -25.57 -30.64
N THR A 4 -13.09 -24.99 -31.01
CA THR A 4 -12.05 -24.56 -30.10
C THR A 4 -12.61 -23.40 -29.29
N THR A 5 -12.95 -23.65 -28.03
CA THR A 5 -13.20 -22.59 -27.05
C THR A 5 -11.86 -21.90 -26.77
N SER A 6 -11.59 -20.79 -27.43
CA SER A 6 -10.48 -19.92 -27.07
C SER A 6 -10.79 -19.31 -25.69
N GLU A 7 -9.95 -19.61 -24.71
CA GLU A 7 -9.92 -18.82 -23.47
C GLU A 7 -9.83 -17.32 -23.81
N PRO A 8 -10.56 -16.44 -23.08
CA PRO A 8 -10.42 -15.02 -23.31
C PRO A 8 -8.96 -14.62 -23.10
N PRO A 9 -8.42 -13.73 -23.92
CA PRO A 9 -7.02 -13.32 -23.81
C PRO A 9 -6.80 -12.77 -22.41
N THR A 10 -5.89 -13.39 -21.66
CA THR A 10 -5.39 -12.88 -20.37
C THR A 10 -4.83 -11.50 -20.65
N LEU A 11 -5.46 -10.48 -20.11
CA LEU A 11 -5.03 -9.09 -20.25
C LEU A 11 -3.64 -8.96 -19.65
N ARG A 12 -2.60 -8.91 -20.48
CA ARG A 12 -1.24 -8.59 -20.03
C ARG A 12 -1.17 -7.10 -19.74
N HIS A 13 -1.04 -6.78 -18.47
CA HIS A 13 -0.92 -5.41 -17.99
C HIS A 13 0.41 -5.24 -17.25
N PRO A 14 1.26 -4.24 -17.57
CA PRO A 14 2.58 -4.07 -16.96
C PRO A 14 2.57 -4.08 -15.43
N ILE A 15 1.55 -3.52 -14.80
CA ILE A 15 1.40 -3.55 -13.34
C ILE A 15 1.13 -4.99 -12.86
N ALA A 16 0.22 -5.73 -13.50
CA ALA A 16 -0.10 -7.11 -13.12
C ALA A 16 1.14 -8.01 -13.32
N ASP A 17 1.84 -7.86 -14.44
CA ASP A 17 3.05 -8.59 -14.74
C ASP A 17 4.17 -8.26 -13.73
N ALA A 18 4.35 -6.98 -13.36
CA ALA A 18 5.33 -6.56 -12.36
C ALA A 18 5.00 -7.11 -10.96
N LEU A 19 3.72 -7.13 -10.58
CA LEU A 19 3.29 -7.70 -9.30
C LEU A 19 3.49 -9.23 -9.28
N ALA A 20 3.16 -9.92 -10.37
CA ALA A 20 3.34 -11.36 -10.50
C ALA A 20 4.82 -11.79 -10.53
N ALA A 21 5.70 -10.97 -11.11
CA ALA A 21 7.15 -11.23 -11.20
C ALA A 21 7.90 -11.01 -9.89
N ARG A 22 7.26 -10.50 -8.84
CA ARG A 22 7.92 -10.26 -7.54
C ARG A 22 8.40 -11.57 -6.93
N ALA A 23 9.66 -11.60 -6.54
CA ALA A 23 10.20 -12.73 -5.78
C ALA A 23 9.46 -12.87 -4.44
N PRO A 24 9.22 -14.10 -3.97
CA PRO A 24 8.66 -14.34 -2.65
C PRO A 24 9.45 -13.60 -1.57
N TRP A 25 8.74 -13.05 -0.59
CA TRP A 25 9.38 -12.36 0.52
C TRP A 25 10.35 -13.29 1.24
N GLN A 26 11.58 -12.79 1.46
CA GLN A 26 12.57 -13.49 2.26
C GLN A 26 12.89 -12.68 3.52
N PRO A 27 12.78 -13.29 4.71
CA PRO A 27 13.08 -12.60 5.96
C PRO A 27 14.54 -12.15 5.98
N ALA A 28 14.78 -10.91 6.38
CA ALA A 28 16.14 -10.42 6.61
C ALA A 28 16.87 -11.30 7.64
N THR A 29 18.17 -11.36 7.56
CA THR A 29 19.02 -12.18 8.45
C THR A 29 18.72 -11.92 9.94
N LEU A 30 18.40 -10.67 10.31
CA LEU A 30 18.04 -10.29 11.67
C LEU A 30 16.73 -10.95 12.13
N THR A 31 15.73 -11.04 11.26
CA THR A 31 14.46 -11.72 11.57
C THR A 31 14.68 -13.22 11.78
N ARG A 32 15.59 -13.83 11.00
CA ARG A 32 15.97 -15.25 11.17
C ARG A 32 16.66 -15.52 12.50
N VAL A 33 17.48 -14.58 12.97
CA VAL A 33 18.20 -14.68 14.25
C VAL A 33 17.24 -14.46 15.44
N LEU A 34 16.33 -13.49 15.35
CA LEU A 34 15.40 -13.16 16.42
C LEU A 34 14.27 -14.18 16.57
N THR A 35 13.88 -14.88 15.49
CA THR A 35 12.78 -15.86 15.55
C THR A 35 13.26 -17.27 15.92
N GLY A 36 14.56 -17.59 15.81
CA GLY A 36 15.22 -18.84 16.28
C GLY A 36 14.49 -20.17 15.98
N ILE A 37 13.28 -20.09 15.42
CA ILE A 37 12.35 -21.19 15.27
C ILE A 37 11.93 -21.24 13.79
N SER A 38 12.45 -22.20 13.04
CA SER A 38 12.16 -22.40 11.62
C SER A 38 10.67 -22.51 11.27
N GLY A 39 9.82 -22.89 12.23
CA GLY A 39 8.35 -22.97 12.06
C GLY A 39 7.69 -21.59 12.05
N ALA A 40 8.05 -20.70 12.98
CA ALA A 40 7.49 -19.35 13.05
C ALA A 40 7.85 -18.52 11.80
N VAL A 41 9.07 -18.65 11.29
CA VAL A 41 9.50 -17.98 10.05
C VAL A 41 8.67 -18.45 8.86
N ARG A 42 8.42 -19.75 8.72
CA ARG A 42 7.58 -20.29 7.64
C ARG A 42 6.13 -19.79 7.72
N SER A 43 5.57 -19.73 8.93
CA SER A 43 4.20 -19.24 9.13
C SER A 43 4.06 -17.76 8.78
N VAL A 44 5.04 -16.92 9.17
CA VAL A 44 5.07 -15.49 8.81
C VAL A 44 5.26 -15.30 7.31
N SER A 45 6.17 -16.05 6.67
CA SER A 45 6.35 -16.00 5.22
C SER A 45 5.07 -16.39 4.47
N ALA A 46 4.41 -17.47 4.86
CA ALA A 46 3.16 -17.90 4.23
C ALA A 46 2.03 -16.87 4.40
N ALA A 47 1.97 -16.20 5.56
CA ALA A 47 1.00 -15.13 5.79
C ALA A 47 1.28 -13.91 4.89
N ILE A 48 2.54 -13.51 4.76
CA ILE A 48 2.95 -12.41 3.87
C ILE A 48 2.64 -12.75 2.41
N ASP A 49 3.01 -13.95 1.94
CA ASP A 49 2.70 -14.40 0.58
C ASP A 49 1.19 -14.43 0.31
N GLY A 50 0.39 -14.77 1.32
CA GLY A 50 -1.07 -14.73 1.25
C GLY A 50 -1.62 -13.31 1.06
N VAL A 51 -1.11 -12.36 1.83
CA VAL A 51 -1.48 -10.94 1.75
C VAL A 51 -1.03 -10.34 0.41
N GLU A 52 0.19 -10.62 -0.04
CA GLU A 52 0.70 -10.12 -1.32
C GLU A 52 -0.12 -10.64 -2.50
N ARG A 53 -0.49 -11.94 -2.52
CA ARG A 53 -1.41 -12.47 -3.54
C ARG A 53 -2.77 -11.78 -3.52
N THR A 54 -3.32 -11.53 -2.33
CA THR A 54 -4.59 -10.84 -2.19
C THR A 54 -4.54 -9.44 -2.78
N TRP A 55 -3.49 -8.68 -2.49
CA TRP A 55 -3.30 -7.35 -3.06
C TRP A 55 -3.07 -7.39 -4.58
N HIS A 56 -2.37 -8.41 -5.08
CA HIS A 56 -2.24 -8.63 -6.52
C HIS A 56 -3.61 -8.83 -7.18
N ASP A 57 -4.45 -9.73 -6.64
CA ASP A 57 -5.77 -10.02 -7.20
C ASP A 57 -6.70 -8.80 -7.15
N LEU A 58 -6.61 -8.01 -6.08
CA LEU A 58 -7.34 -6.74 -5.96
C LEU A 58 -6.86 -5.71 -6.98
N ALA A 59 -5.54 -5.57 -7.16
CA ALA A 59 -4.98 -4.65 -8.15
C ALA A 59 -5.40 -5.01 -9.58
N VAL A 60 -5.34 -6.30 -9.94
CA VAL A 60 -5.82 -6.79 -11.25
C VAL A 60 -7.29 -6.46 -11.44
N ARG A 61 -8.13 -6.69 -10.42
CA ARG A 61 -9.56 -6.35 -10.47
C ARG A 61 -9.78 -4.85 -10.65
N SER A 62 -9.09 -4.02 -9.87
CA SER A 62 -9.16 -2.56 -9.96
C SER A 62 -8.73 -2.06 -11.36
N LEU A 63 -7.70 -2.66 -11.95
CA LEU A 63 -7.29 -2.37 -13.33
C LEU A 63 -8.38 -2.73 -14.34
N HIS A 64 -9.10 -3.83 -14.15
CA HIS A 64 -10.25 -4.17 -14.99
C HIS A 64 -11.41 -3.16 -14.83
N GLU A 65 -11.72 -2.74 -13.60
CA GLU A 65 -12.78 -1.76 -13.32
C GLU A 65 -12.45 -0.39 -13.95
N THR A 66 -11.18 0.00 -13.95
CA THR A 66 -10.72 1.26 -14.54
C THR A 66 -10.60 1.22 -16.06
N GLY A 67 -10.70 0.04 -16.66
CA GLY A 67 -10.54 -0.19 -18.08
C GLY A 67 -9.08 -0.02 -18.50
N ALA A 68 -8.40 -1.11 -18.83
CA ALA A 68 -7.06 -1.08 -19.39
C ALA A 68 -7.09 -0.34 -20.73
N ILE A 69 -6.79 0.95 -20.71
CA ILE A 69 -6.61 1.73 -21.94
C ILE A 69 -5.16 1.48 -22.40
N PRO A 70 -4.95 1.13 -23.67
CA PRO A 70 -3.61 1.01 -24.21
C PRO A 70 -2.81 2.30 -23.94
N HIS A 71 -1.58 2.14 -23.51
CA HIS A 71 -0.62 3.23 -23.33
C HIS A 71 -0.61 4.14 -24.55
N ARG A 72 -0.89 5.44 -24.36
CA ARG A 72 -0.80 6.42 -25.45
C ARG A 72 0.69 6.69 -25.74
N PRO A 73 1.09 6.61 -27.01
CA PRO A 73 2.50 6.82 -27.39
C PRO A 73 3.04 8.22 -27.03
N ASP A 74 2.17 9.19 -26.81
CA ASP A 74 2.51 10.59 -26.50
C ASP A 74 2.76 10.85 -25.01
N GLY A 75 2.66 9.84 -24.14
CA GLY A 75 2.86 9.98 -22.70
C GLY A 75 1.82 10.84 -21.98
N ALA A 76 0.83 11.36 -22.69
CA ALA A 76 -0.25 12.15 -22.10
C ALA A 76 -1.19 11.21 -21.33
N ARG A 77 -1.34 11.46 -20.02
CA ARG A 77 -2.32 10.77 -19.19
C ARG A 77 -3.72 11.27 -19.55
N ALA A 78 -4.60 10.33 -19.84
CA ALA A 78 -6.01 10.67 -20.02
C ALA A 78 -6.63 11.16 -18.71
N GLU A 79 -7.58 12.08 -18.78
CA GLU A 79 -8.43 12.34 -17.63
C GLU A 79 -9.30 11.11 -17.34
N PRO A 80 -9.63 10.86 -16.04
CA PRO A 80 -10.49 9.74 -15.71
C PRO A 80 -11.85 9.91 -16.41
N PRO A 81 -12.34 8.88 -17.14
CA PRO A 81 -13.67 8.90 -17.69
C PRO A 81 -14.71 9.06 -16.58
N ALA A 82 -15.78 9.83 -16.81
CA ALA A 82 -16.79 10.13 -15.81
C ALA A 82 -17.53 8.88 -15.28
N ASP A 83 -17.54 7.80 -16.05
CA ASP A 83 -18.14 6.49 -15.70
C ASP A 83 -17.19 5.52 -14.98
N ARG A 84 -15.94 5.93 -14.73
CA ARG A 84 -14.91 5.11 -14.08
C ARG A 84 -14.55 5.64 -12.70
N PRO A 85 -14.27 4.73 -11.73
CA PRO A 85 -13.85 5.18 -10.42
C PRO A 85 -12.46 5.83 -10.48
N PRO A 86 -12.21 6.93 -9.74
CA PRO A 86 -10.88 7.47 -9.57
C PRO A 86 -9.94 6.42 -8.98
N ILE A 87 -8.65 6.47 -9.34
CA ILE A 87 -7.64 5.53 -8.85
C ILE A 87 -6.98 6.09 -7.59
N TRP A 88 -6.89 5.24 -6.56
CA TRP A 88 -6.02 5.43 -5.41
C TRP A 88 -4.85 4.44 -5.49
N VAL A 89 -3.63 4.95 -5.60
CA VAL A 89 -2.40 4.14 -5.56
C VAL A 89 -1.79 4.18 -4.18
N VAL A 90 -1.50 3.00 -3.64
CA VAL A 90 -0.80 2.83 -2.36
C VAL A 90 0.59 2.31 -2.63
N LEU A 91 1.60 3.05 -2.18
CA LEU A 91 3.02 2.69 -2.28
C LEU A 91 3.59 2.48 -0.88
N GLY A 92 4.62 1.65 -0.78
CA GLY A 92 5.30 1.46 0.49
C GLY A 92 5.78 0.04 0.76
N ASP A 93 5.72 -0.32 2.04
CA ASP A 93 6.22 -1.59 2.57
C ASP A 93 5.11 -2.49 3.14
N SER A 94 5.48 -3.43 4.00
CA SER A 94 4.56 -4.35 4.67
C SER A 94 3.47 -3.68 5.50
N THR A 95 3.73 -2.46 6.02
CA THR A 95 2.70 -1.73 6.77
C THR A 95 1.60 -1.19 5.87
N ALA A 96 1.91 -0.86 4.62
CA ALA A 96 0.93 -0.49 3.59
C ALA A 96 0.14 -1.71 3.08
N GLN A 97 0.66 -2.93 3.30
CA GLN A 97 -0.05 -4.18 3.01
C GLN A 97 -0.95 -4.64 4.17
N GLY A 98 -0.80 -4.08 5.36
CA GLY A 98 -1.56 -4.51 6.54
C GLY A 98 -0.95 -5.73 7.25
N ILE A 99 0.34 -6.04 7.04
CA ILE A 99 1.01 -7.16 7.71
C ILE A 99 0.99 -6.96 9.22
N GLY A 100 0.62 -8.01 9.95
CA GLY A 100 0.47 -7.99 11.41
C GLY A 100 -0.96 -7.73 11.90
N ALA A 101 -1.85 -7.24 11.05
CA ALA A 101 -3.27 -7.19 11.34
C ALA A 101 -3.89 -8.60 11.40
N SER A 102 -4.96 -8.77 12.18
CA SER A 102 -5.66 -10.05 12.30
C SER A 102 -6.37 -10.48 11.01
N SER A 103 -6.72 -9.53 10.17
CA SER A 103 -7.20 -9.73 8.80
C SER A 103 -6.83 -8.51 7.94
N LEU A 104 -6.95 -8.63 6.63
CA LEU A 104 -6.68 -7.53 5.70
C LEU A 104 -7.54 -6.30 6.03
N ASP A 105 -8.81 -6.50 6.37
CA ASP A 105 -9.76 -5.44 6.69
C ASP A 105 -9.39 -4.60 7.93
N HIS A 106 -8.52 -5.10 8.79
CA HIS A 106 -8.01 -4.37 9.95
C HIS A 106 -6.77 -3.51 9.64
N GLY A 107 -6.17 -3.68 8.45
CA GLY A 107 -5.13 -2.78 7.96
C GLY A 107 -5.67 -1.36 7.73
N TRP A 108 -4.77 -0.38 7.65
CA TRP A 108 -5.19 1.02 7.49
C TRP A 108 -5.76 1.31 6.08
N VAL A 109 -5.25 0.67 5.02
CA VAL A 109 -5.70 0.92 3.64
C VAL A 109 -7.17 0.55 3.45
N PRO A 110 -7.63 -0.69 3.77
CA PRO A 110 -9.04 -1.03 3.65
C PRO A 110 -9.96 -0.16 4.50
N ARG A 111 -9.50 0.25 5.68
CA ARG A 111 -10.29 1.10 6.57
C ARG A 111 -10.45 2.51 6.02
N ILE A 112 -9.40 3.11 5.48
CA ILE A 112 -9.48 4.42 4.82
C ILE A 112 -10.32 4.34 3.56
N ASP A 113 -10.20 3.26 2.75
CA ASP A 113 -11.04 3.05 1.57
C ASP A 113 -12.53 3.00 1.93
N ALA A 114 -12.89 2.26 2.97
CA ALA A 114 -14.26 2.20 3.45
C ALA A 114 -14.77 3.58 3.89
N ALA A 115 -13.97 4.35 4.61
CA ALA A 115 -14.35 5.69 5.05
C ALA A 115 -14.48 6.69 3.89
N LEU A 116 -13.60 6.61 2.89
CA LEU A 116 -13.70 7.39 1.66
C LEU A 116 -14.97 7.03 0.89
N ALA A 117 -15.30 5.75 0.78
CA ALA A 117 -16.52 5.30 0.11
C ALA A 117 -17.78 5.79 0.83
N ASP A 118 -17.81 5.77 2.17
CA ASP A 118 -18.91 6.31 3.00
C ASP A 118 -19.08 7.82 2.81
N ALA A 119 -17.98 8.54 2.58
CA ALA A 119 -17.99 9.96 2.24
C ALA A 119 -18.32 10.23 0.75
N GLY A 120 -18.75 9.23 -0.03
CA GLY A 120 -19.05 9.35 -1.46
C GLY A 120 -17.80 9.46 -2.35
N ARG A 121 -16.61 9.18 -1.82
CA ARG A 121 -15.31 9.29 -2.50
C ARG A 121 -14.75 7.89 -2.80
N ARG A 122 -15.50 7.06 -3.50
CA ARG A 122 -15.07 5.69 -3.84
C ARG A 122 -13.89 5.71 -4.82
N HIS A 123 -12.91 4.82 -4.59
CA HIS A 123 -11.75 4.65 -5.45
C HIS A 123 -11.59 3.19 -5.92
N ALA A 124 -10.92 3.02 -7.05
CA ALA A 124 -10.29 1.75 -7.41
C ALA A 124 -8.91 1.72 -6.74
N VAL A 125 -8.73 0.89 -5.72
CA VAL A 125 -7.48 0.82 -4.95
C VAL A 125 -6.49 -0.10 -5.65
N ILE A 126 -5.30 0.43 -5.96
CA ILE A 126 -4.17 -0.31 -6.53
C ILE A 126 -3.01 -0.24 -5.53
N ASN A 127 -2.82 -1.30 -4.75
CA ASN A 127 -1.73 -1.36 -3.77
C ASN A 127 -0.47 -1.97 -4.40
N LEU A 128 0.53 -1.13 -4.64
CA LEU A 128 1.83 -1.49 -5.22
C LEU A 128 2.91 -1.71 -4.16
N SER A 129 2.56 -1.60 -2.87
CA SER A 129 3.51 -1.82 -1.77
C SER A 129 4.06 -3.26 -1.77
N ARG A 130 5.23 -3.44 -1.15
CA ARG A 130 5.90 -4.74 -1.06
C ARG A 130 6.54 -4.92 0.31
N SER A 131 6.34 -6.09 0.92
CA SER A 131 6.99 -6.44 2.19
C SER A 131 8.51 -6.31 2.10
N GLY A 132 9.11 -5.68 3.11
CA GLY A 132 10.55 -5.43 3.16
C GLY A 132 11.05 -4.30 2.25
N ALA A 133 10.17 -3.57 1.56
CA ALA A 133 10.59 -2.45 0.72
C ALA A 133 11.26 -1.34 1.54
N HIS A 134 12.26 -0.72 0.93
CA HIS A 134 12.92 0.50 1.37
C HIS A 134 12.47 1.68 0.51
N SER A 135 12.81 2.89 0.90
CA SER A 135 12.54 4.10 0.11
C SER A 135 13.07 4.01 -1.33
N THR A 136 14.22 3.38 -1.55
CA THR A 136 14.79 3.14 -2.88
C THR A 136 13.92 2.22 -3.73
N HIS A 137 13.33 1.16 -3.16
CA HIS A 137 12.41 0.30 -3.91
C HIS A 137 11.13 1.04 -4.32
N VAL A 138 10.67 1.99 -3.50
CA VAL A 138 9.53 2.82 -3.90
C VAL A 138 9.91 3.71 -5.10
N ILE A 139 11.10 4.34 -5.08
CA ILE A 139 11.60 5.18 -6.18
C ILE A 139 11.82 4.36 -7.45
N ASP A 140 12.53 3.22 -7.33
CA ASP A 140 13.08 2.52 -8.49
C ASP A 140 12.10 1.49 -9.08
N GLU A 141 11.15 0.97 -8.28
CA GLU A 141 10.28 -0.14 -8.68
C GLU A 141 8.78 0.20 -8.63
N GLN A 142 8.32 1.03 -7.65
CA GLN A 142 6.89 1.27 -7.46
C GLN A 142 6.43 2.54 -8.19
N LEU A 143 7.13 3.66 -8.05
CA LEU A 143 6.77 4.91 -8.72
C LEU A 143 6.72 4.78 -10.26
N PRO A 144 7.65 4.09 -10.94
CA PRO A 144 7.57 3.91 -12.39
C PRO A 144 6.30 3.18 -12.86
N LEU A 145 5.69 2.35 -12.01
CA LEU A 145 4.45 1.66 -12.36
C LEU A 145 3.25 2.61 -12.54
N LEU A 146 3.31 3.82 -11.98
CA LEU A 146 2.27 4.82 -12.17
C LEU A 146 2.12 5.24 -13.63
N ASP A 147 3.19 5.15 -14.43
CA ASP A 147 3.16 5.48 -15.85
C ASP A 147 2.36 4.46 -16.69
N HIS A 148 2.10 3.29 -16.13
CA HIS A 148 1.29 2.25 -16.75
C HIS A 148 -0.18 2.27 -16.35
N LEU A 149 -0.61 3.26 -15.54
CA LEU A 149 -2.01 3.41 -15.20
C LEU A 149 -2.82 3.93 -16.40
N PRO A 150 -4.10 3.54 -16.54
CA PRO A 150 -4.94 3.99 -17.65
C PRO A 150 -5.17 5.51 -17.64
N TYR A 151 -5.15 6.13 -16.47
CA TYR A 151 -5.24 7.58 -16.24
C TYR A 151 -4.52 7.97 -14.95
N ALA A 152 -4.33 9.26 -14.74
CA ALA A 152 -3.65 9.76 -13.55
C ALA A 152 -4.40 9.34 -12.27
N PRO A 153 -3.71 8.85 -11.23
CA PRO A 153 -4.34 8.57 -9.95
C PRO A 153 -4.81 9.89 -9.30
N SER A 154 -6.01 9.87 -8.73
CA SER A 154 -6.55 11.00 -7.96
C SER A 154 -6.01 11.06 -6.55
N LEU A 155 -5.47 9.96 -6.05
CA LEU A 155 -4.85 9.84 -4.73
C LEU A 155 -3.64 8.93 -4.82
N VAL A 156 -2.52 9.38 -4.27
CA VAL A 156 -1.32 8.56 -4.04
C VAL A 156 -0.98 8.64 -2.56
N THR A 157 -0.73 7.51 -1.93
CA THR A 157 -0.26 7.45 -0.54
C THR A 157 1.04 6.66 -0.46
N ILE A 158 1.99 7.13 0.35
CA ILE A 158 3.28 6.47 0.57
C ILE A 158 3.47 6.19 2.07
N CYS A 159 3.69 4.91 2.41
CA CYS A 159 4.01 4.49 3.76
C CYS A 159 5.24 3.57 3.75
N VAL A 160 6.42 4.13 4.02
CA VAL A 160 7.71 3.41 3.99
C VAL A 160 8.74 4.09 4.88
N GLY A 161 9.81 3.36 5.21
CA GLY A 161 10.98 3.92 5.89
C GLY A 161 11.37 3.18 7.17
N ALA A 162 10.50 2.33 7.73
CA ALA A 162 10.85 1.49 8.87
C ALA A 162 12.00 0.53 8.52
N ASN A 163 11.98 -0.07 7.34
CA ASN A 163 13.04 -0.94 6.86
C ASN A 163 14.35 -0.17 6.57
N ASP A 164 14.26 1.07 6.08
CA ASP A 164 15.42 1.95 5.92
C ASP A 164 16.10 2.24 7.26
N LEU A 165 15.30 2.55 8.29
CA LEU A 165 15.77 2.80 9.64
C LEU A 165 16.49 1.59 10.23
N MET A 166 15.94 0.38 10.03
CA MET A 166 16.55 -0.85 10.52
C MET A 166 17.85 -1.20 9.81
N ARG A 167 17.94 -0.95 8.52
CA ARG A 167 19.13 -1.26 7.72
C ARG A 167 20.27 -0.28 7.94
N ASN A 168 19.98 0.99 8.07
CA ASN A 168 20.96 2.04 8.30
C ASN A 168 20.34 3.17 9.13
N PRO A 169 20.49 3.11 10.47
CA PRO A 169 19.86 4.06 11.37
C PRO A 169 20.58 5.42 11.43
N TYR A 170 21.63 5.66 10.62
CA TYR A 170 22.35 6.93 10.63
C TYR A 170 21.44 8.07 10.12
N PRO A 171 20.99 8.99 11.01
CA PRO A 171 19.90 9.90 10.73
C PRO A 171 20.10 10.79 9.49
N PRO A 172 21.28 11.41 9.24
CA PRO A 172 21.46 12.25 8.07
C PRO A 172 21.35 11.52 6.74
N GLN A 173 21.78 10.26 6.67
CA GLN A 173 21.66 9.47 5.45
C GLN A 173 20.23 8.99 5.23
N LEU A 174 19.55 8.58 6.30
CA LEU A 174 18.15 8.20 6.26
C LEU A 174 17.28 9.38 5.84
N ALA A 175 17.49 10.56 6.42
CA ALA A 175 16.79 11.78 6.04
C ALA A 175 16.95 12.09 4.54
N ARG A 176 18.18 12.07 4.01
CA ARG A 176 18.45 12.31 2.59
C ARG A 176 17.75 11.29 1.67
N ARG A 177 17.71 10.00 2.06
CA ARG A 177 16.99 8.99 1.25
C ARG A 177 15.50 9.27 1.20
N LEU A 178 14.89 9.58 2.34
CA LEU A 178 13.47 9.88 2.41
C LEU A 178 13.11 11.22 1.73
N GLN A 179 13.96 12.24 1.82
CA GLN A 179 13.81 13.47 1.05
C GLN A 179 13.82 13.22 -0.47
N ARG A 180 14.71 12.34 -0.94
CA ARG A 180 14.72 11.95 -2.36
C ARG A 180 13.43 11.25 -2.78
N LEU A 181 12.88 10.38 -1.92
CA LEU A 181 11.59 9.75 -2.16
C LEU A 181 10.47 10.79 -2.24
N VAL A 182 10.43 11.71 -1.28
CA VAL A 182 9.44 12.80 -1.25
C VAL A 182 9.51 13.63 -2.53
N ALA A 183 10.72 14.02 -2.94
CA ALA A 183 10.92 14.80 -4.16
C ALA A 183 10.55 14.06 -5.46
N ALA A 184 10.61 12.72 -5.45
CA ALA A 184 10.27 11.89 -6.61
C ALA A 184 8.76 11.57 -6.70
N ALA A 185 8.01 11.78 -5.62
CA ALA A 185 6.60 11.47 -5.59
C ALA A 185 5.76 12.47 -6.42
N PRO A 186 4.63 12.07 -7.02
CA PRO A 186 3.70 12.99 -7.67
C PRO A 186 3.19 14.05 -6.69
N SER A 187 3.05 15.31 -7.11
CA SER A 187 2.50 16.38 -6.26
C SER A 187 1.12 15.99 -5.69
N GLY A 188 0.84 16.43 -4.47
CA GLY A 188 -0.39 16.08 -3.74
C GLY A 188 -0.38 14.69 -3.10
N THR A 189 0.73 13.96 -3.16
CA THR A 189 0.87 12.66 -2.47
C THR A 189 0.74 12.84 -0.95
N VAL A 190 0.05 11.90 -0.28
CA VAL A 190 0.03 11.81 1.19
C VAL A 190 1.17 10.89 1.65
N ILE A 191 2.14 11.44 2.37
CA ILE A 191 3.35 10.73 2.79
C ILE A 191 3.37 10.57 4.30
N SER A 192 3.59 9.34 4.81
CA SER A 192 3.70 9.12 6.25
C SER A 192 5.04 9.59 6.80
N THR A 193 5.04 10.09 8.04
CA THR A 193 6.25 10.15 8.85
C THR A 193 6.67 8.74 9.29
N LEU A 194 7.91 8.59 9.78
CA LEU A 194 8.33 7.34 10.42
C LEU A 194 7.55 7.10 11.72
N PRO A 195 7.20 5.84 12.03
CA PRO A 195 6.59 5.48 13.30
C PRO A 195 7.61 5.51 14.45
N ALA A 196 8.10 6.70 14.77
CA ALA A 196 9.10 6.90 15.79
C ALA A 196 8.48 7.47 17.07
N PRO A 197 8.88 6.99 18.26
CA PRO A 197 8.44 7.56 19.52
C PRO A 197 8.75 9.08 19.58
N ARG A 198 7.89 9.83 20.27
CA ARG A 198 7.95 11.31 20.36
C ARG A 198 9.33 11.87 20.75
N PHE A 199 10.09 11.11 21.51
CA PHE A 199 11.40 11.52 22.03
C PHE A 199 12.59 10.85 21.34
N SER A 200 12.37 10.16 20.20
CA SER A 200 13.44 9.57 19.42
C SER A 200 14.23 10.66 18.68
N PRO A 201 15.50 10.92 19.00
CA PRO A 201 16.28 11.93 18.28
C PRO A 201 16.37 11.65 16.77
N THR A 202 16.55 10.38 16.40
CA THR A 202 16.53 9.94 14.99
C THR A 202 15.18 10.21 14.35
N GLY A 203 14.08 9.82 15.03
CA GLY A 203 12.72 10.05 14.52
C GLY A 203 12.42 11.55 14.36
N LEU A 204 12.79 12.38 15.35
CA LEU A 204 12.59 13.82 15.28
C LEU A 204 13.35 14.44 14.09
N HIS A 205 14.62 14.06 13.89
CA HIS A 205 15.44 14.57 12.80
C HIS A 205 14.87 14.16 11.42
N VAL A 206 14.58 12.89 11.25
CA VAL A 206 14.12 12.34 9.98
C VAL A 206 12.70 12.81 9.65
N ASN A 207 11.78 12.82 10.62
CA ASN A 207 10.42 13.27 10.40
C ASN A 207 10.36 14.78 10.10
N ARG A 208 11.25 15.58 10.67
CA ARG A 208 11.41 16.99 10.26
C ARG A 208 11.83 17.10 8.80
N ALA A 209 12.78 16.29 8.37
CA ALA A 209 13.24 16.29 6.98
C ALA A 209 12.13 15.87 5.99
N ILE A 210 11.29 14.90 6.36
CA ILE A 210 10.12 14.49 5.57
C ILE A 210 9.14 15.66 5.45
N ARG A 211 8.78 16.33 6.57
CA ARG A 211 7.83 17.46 6.56
C ARG A 211 8.31 18.61 5.68
N ASN A 212 9.58 19.00 5.84
CA ASN A 212 10.14 20.10 5.06
C ASN A 212 10.13 19.79 3.56
N ALA A 213 10.52 18.56 3.19
CA ALA A 213 10.46 18.15 1.79
C ALA A 213 9.01 18.03 1.27
N ALA A 214 8.08 17.56 2.09
CA ALA A 214 6.67 17.48 1.72
C ALA A 214 6.08 18.87 1.46
N GLU A 215 6.38 19.84 2.30
CA GLU A 215 5.99 21.25 2.12
C GLU A 215 6.58 21.82 0.84
N GLU A 216 7.88 21.61 0.60
CA GLU A 216 8.61 22.09 -0.59
C GLU A 216 8.01 21.55 -1.90
N HIS A 217 7.55 20.31 -1.89
CA HIS A 217 7.02 19.63 -3.09
C HIS A 217 5.49 19.56 -3.16
N GLY A 218 4.77 20.26 -2.26
CA GLY A 218 3.30 20.33 -2.26
C GLY A 218 2.61 19.01 -1.92
N HIS A 219 3.17 18.27 -0.96
CA HIS A 219 2.61 17.01 -0.45
C HIS A 219 1.89 17.20 0.88
N LEU A 220 1.02 16.25 1.21
CA LEU A 220 0.38 16.15 2.50
C LEU A 220 1.13 15.17 3.40
N VAL A 221 1.10 15.38 4.72
CA VAL A 221 1.82 14.54 5.66
C VAL A 221 0.84 13.81 6.57
N ALA A 222 0.98 12.47 6.61
CA ALA A 222 0.31 11.61 7.58
C ALA A 222 1.23 11.43 8.81
N GLU A 223 0.90 12.10 9.90
CA GLU A 223 1.69 12.15 11.13
C GLU A 223 1.47 10.92 12.02
N LEU A 224 2.37 9.94 11.96
CA LEU A 224 2.24 8.71 12.77
C LEU A 224 2.55 8.93 14.26
N GLY A 225 3.57 9.74 14.55
CA GLY A 225 4.10 9.90 15.90
C GLY A 225 3.07 10.23 16.98
N PRO A 226 2.14 11.18 16.76
CA PRO A 226 1.12 11.56 17.76
C PRO A 226 0.14 10.44 18.12
N HIS A 227 -0.08 9.50 17.20
CA HIS A 227 -1.12 8.47 17.32
C HIS A 227 -0.59 7.10 17.77
N LEU A 228 0.73 6.94 17.86
CA LEU A 228 1.33 5.67 18.22
C LEU A 228 0.87 5.19 19.60
N VAL A 229 0.41 3.95 19.65
CA VAL A 229 0.17 3.24 20.90
C VAL A 229 1.46 2.55 21.35
N GLY A 230 1.62 2.35 22.66
CA GLY A 230 2.83 1.72 23.19
C GLY A 230 3.06 0.32 22.58
N PRO A 231 4.33 -0.12 22.47
CA PRO A 231 4.69 -1.33 21.73
C PRO A 231 4.03 -2.61 22.26
N ARG A 232 3.73 -2.68 23.56
CA ARG A 232 3.03 -3.83 24.16
C ARG A 232 1.59 -3.99 23.68
N LYS A 233 0.94 -2.89 23.26
CA LYS A 233 -0.47 -2.87 22.82
C LYS A 233 -0.59 -2.78 21.30
N GLY A 234 0.40 -2.19 20.62
CA GLY A 234 0.31 -1.81 19.22
C GLY A 234 1.06 -2.72 18.26
N LEU A 235 1.86 -3.68 18.76
CA LEU A 235 2.61 -4.58 17.88
C LEU A 235 2.00 -5.98 17.84
N ALA A 236 2.14 -6.63 16.69
CA ALA A 236 1.80 -8.02 16.46
C ALA A 236 2.78 -8.97 17.18
N ALA A 237 2.55 -10.28 17.06
CA ALA A 237 3.36 -11.31 17.71
C ALA A 237 4.84 -11.29 17.29
N ASP A 238 5.14 -10.80 16.10
CA ASP A 238 6.51 -10.62 15.58
C ASP A 238 7.24 -9.41 16.22
N ARG A 239 6.56 -8.63 17.05
CA ARG A 239 7.07 -7.42 17.74
C ARG A 239 7.65 -6.35 16.80
N PHE A 240 7.25 -6.37 15.56
CA PHE A 240 7.70 -5.43 14.55
C PHE A 240 6.52 -4.76 13.82
N HIS A 241 5.62 -5.55 13.25
CA HIS A 241 4.47 -5.01 12.55
C HIS A 241 3.38 -4.53 13.51
N PRO A 242 2.59 -3.52 13.13
CA PRO A 242 1.41 -3.14 13.90
C PRO A 242 0.38 -4.27 13.95
N ASN A 243 -0.27 -4.45 15.07
CA ASN A 243 -1.51 -5.22 15.19
C ASN A 243 -2.73 -4.31 14.91
N ASP A 244 -3.94 -4.82 15.08
CA ASP A 244 -5.17 -4.06 14.82
C ASP A 244 -5.23 -2.73 15.59
N ALA A 245 -4.82 -2.72 16.86
CA ALA A 245 -4.74 -1.51 17.67
C ALA A 245 -3.65 -0.55 17.17
N GLY A 246 -2.51 -1.10 16.75
CA GLY A 246 -1.43 -0.36 16.12
C GLY A 246 -1.89 0.31 14.83
N TYR A 247 -2.56 -0.42 13.94
CA TYR A 247 -3.10 0.14 12.71
C TYR A 247 -4.12 1.26 12.91
N GLY A 248 -4.75 1.34 14.08
CA GLY A 248 -5.53 2.51 14.46
C GLY A 248 -4.72 3.83 14.45
N ALA A 249 -3.40 3.78 14.71
CA ALA A 249 -2.54 4.97 14.57
C ALA A 249 -2.34 5.38 13.11
N TRP A 250 -2.14 4.41 12.22
CA TRP A 250 -2.04 4.68 10.76
C TRP A 250 -3.35 5.24 10.21
N VAL A 251 -4.48 4.68 10.62
CA VAL A 251 -5.79 5.19 10.23
C VAL A 251 -5.94 6.66 10.62
N ARG A 252 -5.67 7.03 11.88
CA ARG A 252 -5.75 8.43 12.32
C ARG A 252 -4.80 9.33 11.53
N ALA A 253 -3.57 8.88 11.33
CA ALA A 253 -2.57 9.66 10.61
C ALA A 253 -2.94 9.93 9.15
N PHE A 254 -3.49 8.95 8.44
CA PHE A 254 -3.90 9.13 7.04
C PHE A 254 -5.29 9.77 6.90
N ALA A 255 -6.18 9.61 7.86
CA ALA A 255 -7.51 10.21 7.84
C ALA A 255 -7.44 11.74 7.91
N GLU A 256 -6.55 12.29 8.74
CA GLU A 256 -6.42 13.73 8.96
C GLU A 256 -6.15 14.52 7.66
N PRO A 257 -5.09 14.25 6.88
CA PRO A 257 -4.83 14.97 5.64
C PRO A 257 -5.86 14.69 4.53
N LEU A 258 -6.63 13.60 4.64
CA LEU A 258 -7.70 13.25 3.71
C LEU A 258 -9.06 13.87 4.07
N GLY A 259 -9.14 14.60 5.19
CA GLY A 259 -10.38 15.21 5.67
C GLY A 259 -11.43 14.18 6.11
N ILE A 260 -10.99 13.06 6.67
CA ILE A 260 -11.84 11.98 7.18
C ILE A 260 -11.84 12.05 8.71
N ASP A 261 -13.01 11.90 9.33
CA ASP A 261 -13.10 11.71 10.77
C ASP A 261 -12.62 10.31 11.13
N ALA A 262 -11.45 10.23 11.77
CA ALA A 262 -10.81 8.96 12.11
C ALA A 262 -11.62 8.10 13.11
N ASP A 263 -12.44 8.72 13.94
CA ASP A 263 -13.28 8.02 14.93
C ASP A 263 -14.48 7.33 14.27
N LEU A 264 -14.85 7.77 13.08
CA LEU A 264 -15.90 7.17 12.25
C LEU A 264 -15.41 6.10 11.28
N VAL A 265 -14.08 5.85 11.22
CA VAL A 265 -13.50 4.88 10.28
C VAL A 265 -13.84 3.44 10.67
N PRO A 266 -14.69 2.76 9.90
CA PRO A 266 -15.16 1.43 10.26
C PRO A 266 -14.10 0.34 10.00
N VAL A 267 -14.24 -0.79 10.70
CA VAL A 267 -13.67 -2.07 10.27
C VAL A 267 -14.78 -2.83 9.57
N ARG A 268 -14.70 -2.94 8.25
CA ARG A 268 -15.70 -3.67 7.45
C ARG A 268 -15.03 -4.84 6.74
N GLY A 269 -15.66 -6.01 6.77
CA GLY A 269 -15.20 -7.21 6.08
C GLY A 269 -15.36 -7.18 4.55
N THR A 270 -15.35 -5.98 3.94
CA THR A 270 -15.65 -5.78 2.52
C THR A 270 -14.50 -6.20 1.60
N PHE A 271 -13.26 -5.96 1.99
CA PHE A 271 -12.09 -6.36 1.19
C PHE A 271 -11.95 -7.88 1.12
N THR A 272 -12.10 -8.57 2.25
CA THR A 272 -12.05 -10.03 2.29
C THR A 272 -13.20 -10.66 1.50
N SER A 273 -14.40 -10.06 1.49
CA SER A 273 -15.54 -10.55 0.71
C SER A 273 -15.35 -10.34 -0.78
N LEU A 274 -14.73 -9.24 -1.21
CA LEU A 274 -14.40 -8.97 -2.63
C LEU A 274 -13.42 -10.01 -3.18
N VAL A 275 -12.46 -10.45 -2.39
CA VAL A 275 -11.49 -11.50 -2.80
C VAL A 275 -12.14 -12.88 -2.89
N ARG A 276 -13.11 -13.17 -2.02
CA ARG A 276 -13.81 -14.47 -1.97
C ARG A 276 -14.96 -14.58 -2.96
N ALA A 277 -15.42 -13.50 -3.57
CA ALA A 277 -16.47 -13.57 -4.57
C ALA A 277 -15.93 -14.39 -5.77
N PRO A 278 -16.55 -15.52 -6.13
CA PRO A 278 -16.15 -16.27 -7.31
C PRO A 278 -16.29 -15.36 -8.52
N ALA A 279 -15.34 -15.44 -9.45
CA ALA A 279 -15.44 -14.79 -10.75
C ALA A 279 -16.86 -15.06 -11.27
N MET A 280 -17.62 -14.02 -11.60
CA MET A 280 -19.00 -14.14 -12.03
C MET A 280 -19.03 -15.17 -13.16
N ARG A 281 -19.61 -16.34 -12.91
CA ARG A 281 -19.95 -17.27 -13.97
C ARG A 281 -20.88 -16.52 -14.90
N GLY A 282 -20.45 -16.33 -16.13
CA GLY A 282 -21.28 -15.74 -17.15
C GLY A 282 -22.66 -16.41 -17.08
N THR A 283 -23.68 -15.59 -16.91
CA THR A 283 -25.07 -16.02 -17.04
C THR A 283 -25.21 -16.68 -18.40
N ARG A 284 -25.40 -17.99 -18.44
CA ARG A 284 -25.91 -18.65 -19.62
C ARG A 284 -27.27 -18.02 -19.87
N ALA A 285 -27.38 -17.29 -20.96
CA ALA A 285 -28.69 -17.03 -21.56
C ALA A 285 -29.30 -18.41 -21.84
N SER A 286 -30.39 -18.71 -21.16
CA SER A 286 -31.27 -19.80 -21.53
C SER A 286 -32.18 -19.25 -22.61
N ASP A 287 -32.08 -19.88 -23.76
CA ASP A 287 -33.14 -19.83 -24.80
C ASP A 287 -34.43 -20.42 -24.25
#